data_19b6fb250e8c1d54690cc54d4dddffab
#
_entry.id   19b6fb250e8c1d54690cc54d4dddffab
#
_cell.length_a   1.000
_cell.length_b   1.000
_cell.length_c   1.000
_cell.angle_alpha   90.00
_cell.angle_beta   90.00
_cell.angle_gamma   90.00
#
_symmetry.space_group_name_H-M   'P 1'
#
loop_
_entity.id
_entity.type
_entity.pdbx_description
1 polymer ?
#
loop_
_entity_poly.entity_id
_entity_poly.type
_entity_poly.pdbx_seq_one_letter_code
_entity_poly.pdbx_strand_id
1 'polypeptide(L)'
;KVKVVMLECRESFEHCFCVSMGTNKTDKYDAAVRITEHEVLAEVRDEKLGAAFSFVSASSCDFTPEFVQENQKKLHIPKITDRSMLKPISDLEYWNQFDEKCMSCGGCNTVCGTCSCFDTVDVIYQEGSRSGERRRVWSSCMLETFTQTAGGGRARKTPGANMRFKVLHKFYDFADRFVKDGSHGIACDAQMCIGCGRCDMRCPKKISFFDAVDGLAAEIEKMNTGEEA
;
A
#
# COMPACT_ATOMS: atom_id res chain seq x y z
N LYS A 1 6.16 3.32 22.50
CA LYS A 1 6.77 2.48 21.43
C LYS A 1 5.69 1.57 20.86
N VAL A 2 5.67 1.40 19.56
CA VAL A 2 4.80 0.43 18.88
C VAL A 2 5.40 -0.96 19.09
N LYS A 3 4.54 -1.95 19.34
CA LYS A 3 4.89 -3.37 19.34
C LYS A 3 4.29 -4.02 18.11
N VAL A 4 5.06 -4.86 17.45
CA VAL A 4 4.65 -5.57 16.23
C VAL A 4 4.40 -7.04 16.55
N VAL A 5 3.14 -7.43 16.45
CA VAL A 5 2.73 -8.84 16.52
C VAL A 5 2.43 -9.30 15.10
N MET A 6 3.24 -10.18 14.57
CA MET A 6 3.12 -10.72 13.24
C MET A 6 2.20 -11.94 13.25
N LEU A 7 1.15 -11.90 12.47
CA LEU A 7 0.37 -13.10 12.15
C LEU A 7 0.99 -13.77 10.91
N GLU A 8 1.31 -15.03 11.06
CA GLU A 8 1.88 -15.85 10.00
C GLU A 8 0.93 -15.95 8.78
N CYS A 9 1.49 -15.92 7.59
CA CYS A 9 0.77 -16.11 6.35
C CYS A 9 1.48 -17.19 5.51
N ARG A 10 0.95 -18.42 5.51
CA ARG A 10 1.54 -19.58 4.85
C ARG A 10 1.02 -19.85 3.44
N GLU A 11 -0.16 -19.32 3.12
CA GLU A 11 -0.85 -19.58 1.87
C GLU A 11 -1.03 -18.29 1.08
N SER A 12 -0.84 -18.38 -0.24
CA SER A 12 -1.10 -17.30 -1.17
C SER A 12 -2.57 -17.28 -1.56
N PHE A 13 -3.20 -16.11 -1.45
CA PHE A 13 -4.54 -15.90 -2.01
C PHE A 13 -4.46 -15.50 -3.48
N GLU A 14 -5.56 -15.68 -4.22
CA GLU A 14 -5.67 -15.44 -5.68
C GLU A 14 -5.11 -14.10 -6.15
N HIS A 15 -5.30 -13.04 -5.37
CA HIS A 15 -4.88 -11.69 -5.73
C HIS A 15 -3.52 -11.28 -5.16
N CYS A 16 -2.86 -12.15 -4.40
CA CYS A 16 -1.57 -11.84 -3.78
C CYS A 16 -0.43 -11.81 -4.80
N PHE A 17 0.47 -10.83 -4.63
CA PHE A 17 1.76 -10.73 -5.32
C PHE A 17 2.87 -10.22 -4.39
N CYS A 18 2.75 -10.53 -3.09
CA CYS A 18 3.66 -10.08 -2.04
C CYS A 18 5.09 -10.62 -2.21
N VAL A 19 5.26 -11.79 -2.83
CA VAL A 19 6.58 -12.36 -3.12
C VAL A 19 7.35 -11.49 -4.11
N SER A 20 6.67 -11.03 -5.19
CA SER A 20 7.27 -10.08 -6.14
C SER A 20 7.65 -8.75 -5.50
N MET A 21 6.95 -8.36 -4.42
CA MET A 21 7.23 -7.14 -3.67
C MET A 21 8.27 -7.32 -2.57
N GLY A 22 8.75 -8.54 -2.31
CA GLY A 22 9.66 -8.84 -1.20
C GLY A 22 9.05 -8.63 0.19
N THR A 23 7.72 -8.60 0.29
CA THR A 23 6.98 -8.28 1.53
C THR A 23 6.29 -9.49 2.16
N ASN A 24 6.57 -10.67 1.64
CA ASN A 24 5.98 -11.94 2.10
C ASN A 24 6.57 -12.42 3.43
N LYS A 25 7.72 -11.94 3.84
CA LYS A 25 8.44 -12.36 5.05
C LYS A 25 9.07 -11.19 5.78
N THR A 26 9.27 -11.36 7.09
CA THR A 26 10.00 -10.40 7.92
C THR A 26 10.60 -11.11 9.14
N ASP A 27 11.70 -10.60 9.66
CA ASP A 27 12.32 -10.95 10.95
C ASP A 27 12.13 -9.83 11.99
N LYS A 28 11.52 -8.72 11.59
CA LYS A 28 11.32 -7.51 12.41
C LYS A 28 9.97 -7.54 13.11
N TYR A 29 9.84 -8.35 14.16
CA TYR A 29 8.64 -8.42 14.99
C TYR A 29 9.01 -8.62 16.47
N ASP A 30 8.13 -8.19 17.36
CA ASP A 30 8.24 -8.42 18.82
C ASP A 30 7.60 -9.76 19.20
N ALA A 31 6.60 -10.22 18.45
CA ALA A 31 6.03 -11.56 18.53
C ALA A 31 5.55 -12.05 17.18
N ALA A 32 5.57 -13.37 16.98
CA ALA A 32 4.96 -14.04 15.82
C ALA A 32 3.92 -15.04 16.28
N VAL A 33 2.82 -15.19 15.54
CA VAL A 33 1.68 -16.02 15.91
C VAL A 33 1.23 -16.87 14.73
N ARG A 34 0.97 -18.16 14.97
CA ARG A 34 0.25 -19.09 14.11
C ARG A 34 -1.05 -19.47 14.78
N ILE A 35 -2.16 -19.33 14.07
CA ILE A 35 -3.47 -19.76 14.54
C ILE A 35 -3.88 -20.96 13.71
N THR A 36 -4.15 -22.08 14.36
CA THR A 36 -4.71 -23.29 13.76
C THR A 36 -6.11 -23.53 14.27
N GLU A 37 -6.78 -24.61 13.83
CA GLU A 37 -8.11 -24.97 14.32
C GLU A 37 -8.10 -25.41 15.80
N HIS A 38 -6.95 -25.85 16.32
CA HIS A 38 -6.87 -26.48 17.63
C HIS A 38 -6.00 -25.71 18.63
N GLU A 39 -5.07 -24.89 18.15
CA GLU A 39 -4.08 -24.24 19.01
C GLU A 39 -3.60 -22.91 18.43
N VAL A 40 -3.01 -22.11 19.31
CA VAL A 40 -2.30 -20.89 18.93
C VAL A 40 -0.84 -21.08 19.34
N LEU A 41 0.06 -21.06 18.36
CA LEU A 41 1.49 -21.08 18.57
C LEU A 41 2.04 -19.66 18.54
N ALA A 42 2.94 -19.32 19.43
CA ALA A 42 3.54 -17.99 19.49
C ALA A 42 5.03 -18.05 19.83
N GLU A 43 5.82 -17.29 19.08
CA GLU A 43 7.17 -16.88 19.47
C GLU A 43 7.09 -15.46 20.02
N VAL A 44 7.51 -15.25 21.26
CA VAL A 44 7.53 -13.92 21.88
C VAL A 44 8.97 -13.54 22.18
N ARG A 45 9.46 -12.51 21.47
CA ARG A 45 10.85 -12.01 21.59
C ARG A 45 10.97 -10.85 22.57
N ASP A 46 9.89 -10.08 22.74
CA ASP A 46 9.87 -8.93 23.64
C ASP A 46 9.47 -9.34 25.06
N GLU A 47 10.32 -9.07 26.04
CA GLU A 47 10.10 -9.44 27.45
C GLU A 47 8.81 -8.84 28.04
N LYS A 48 8.44 -7.62 27.63
CA LYS A 48 7.23 -6.96 28.15
C LYS A 48 5.97 -7.59 27.60
N LEU A 49 6.00 -8.02 26.34
CA LEU A 49 4.91 -8.81 25.76
C LEU A 49 4.82 -10.19 26.44
N GLY A 50 5.95 -10.85 26.68
CA GLY A 50 6.00 -12.12 27.41
C GLY A 50 5.38 -12.00 28.80
N ALA A 51 5.73 -10.97 29.55
CA ALA A 51 5.12 -10.69 30.85
C ALA A 51 3.62 -10.39 30.76
N ALA A 52 3.17 -9.70 29.71
CA ALA A 52 1.76 -9.42 29.49
C ALA A 52 0.95 -10.69 29.18
N PHE A 53 1.56 -11.73 28.63
CA PHE A 53 0.92 -13.03 28.36
C PHE A 53 1.03 -14.05 29.49
N SER A 54 1.63 -13.69 30.61
CA SER A 54 1.86 -14.60 31.76
C SER A 54 0.59 -15.20 32.38
N PHE A 55 -0.58 -14.59 32.11
CA PHE A 55 -1.88 -15.12 32.56
C PHE A 55 -2.41 -16.27 31.69
N VAL A 56 -1.81 -16.53 30.54
CA VAL A 56 -2.21 -17.62 29.63
C VAL A 56 -1.44 -18.87 30.05
N SER A 57 -2.17 -19.98 30.29
CA SER A 57 -1.56 -21.29 30.46
C SER A 57 -0.99 -21.74 29.12
N ALA A 58 0.33 -21.83 29.03
CA ALA A 58 1.04 -22.23 27.83
C ALA A 58 2.02 -23.35 28.13
N SER A 59 2.22 -24.25 27.19
CA SER A 59 3.31 -25.25 27.18
C SER A 59 4.39 -24.81 26.19
N SER A 60 5.64 -25.19 26.49
CA SER A 60 6.74 -24.94 25.54
C SER A 60 6.59 -25.84 24.32
N CYS A 61 6.82 -25.29 23.14
CA CYS A 61 6.85 -26.00 21.88
C CYS A 61 7.88 -25.41 20.94
N ASP A 62 8.28 -26.19 19.95
CA ASP A 62 9.10 -25.68 18.84
C ASP A 62 8.21 -24.99 17.84
N PHE A 63 8.43 -23.68 17.62
CA PHE A 63 7.71 -22.87 16.66
C PHE A 63 8.67 -22.04 15.83
N THR A 64 8.54 -22.16 14.52
CA THR A 64 9.23 -21.31 13.55
C THR A 64 8.20 -20.76 12.57
N PRO A 65 8.10 -19.42 12.41
CA PRO A 65 7.17 -18.83 11.45
C PRO A 65 7.44 -19.26 10.02
N GLU A 66 6.39 -19.59 9.31
CA GLU A 66 6.42 -19.91 7.89
C GLU A 66 5.81 -18.77 7.08
N PHE A 67 6.32 -18.59 5.86
CA PHE A 67 5.89 -17.50 4.99
C PHE A 67 5.58 -18.04 3.59
N VAL A 68 4.65 -17.41 2.91
CA VAL A 68 4.37 -17.65 1.50
C VAL A 68 5.66 -17.56 0.69
N GLN A 69 5.95 -18.57 -0.09
CA GLN A 69 7.16 -18.64 -0.94
C GLN A 69 6.84 -18.29 -2.39
N GLU A 70 5.61 -18.48 -2.84
CA GLU A 70 5.19 -18.28 -4.22
C GLU A 70 3.78 -17.70 -4.29
N ASN A 71 3.56 -16.80 -5.25
CA ASN A 71 2.22 -16.29 -5.59
C ASN A 71 1.84 -16.77 -6.99
N GLN A 72 0.52 -16.86 -7.24
CA GLN A 72 0.00 -17.15 -8.59
C GLN A 72 0.34 -16.03 -9.58
N LYS A 73 0.37 -14.79 -9.10
CA LYS A 73 0.69 -13.60 -9.87
C LYS A 73 2.13 -13.17 -9.62
N LYS A 74 2.89 -12.96 -10.69
CA LYS A 74 4.28 -12.45 -10.66
C LYS A 74 4.31 -11.06 -11.27
N LEU A 75 4.53 -10.05 -10.45
CA LEU A 75 4.56 -8.65 -10.86
C LEU A 75 5.94 -8.26 -11.40
N HIS A 76 5.94 -7.57 -12.55
CA HIS A 76 7.10 -6.83 -13.00
C HIS A 76 7.05 -5.42 -12.41
N ILE A 77 7.99 -5.13 -11.51
CA ILE A 77 8.04 -3.82 -10.85
C ILE A 77 8.55 -2.78 -11.85
N PRO A 78 7.82 -1.66 -12.07
CA PRO A 78 8.25 -0.60 -12.97
C PRO A 78 9.62 -0.05 -12.59
N LYS A 79 10.58 -0.06 -13.51
CA LYS A 79 11.93 0.46 -13.29
C LYS A 79 11.98 1.95 -13.57
N ILE A 80 11.70 2.76 -12.57
CA ILE A 80 11.78 4.22 -12.63
C ILE A 80 13.03 4.63 -11.86
N THR A 81 14.11 4.92 -12.59
CA THR A 81 15.46 5.11 -12.02
C THR A 81 15.69 6.55 -11.55
N ASP A 82 15.07 7.50 -12.21
CA ASP A 82 15.24 8.90 -11.88
C ASP A 82 14.01 9.76 -12.19
N ARG A 83 14.05 11.00 -11.73
CA ARG A 83 12.93 11.94 -11.84
C ARG A 83 12.60 12.38 -13.27
N SER A 84 13.55 12.31 -14.20
CA SER A 84 13.33 12.71 -15.60
C SER A 84 12.33 11.80 -16.30
N MET A 85 12.24 10.54 -15.88
CA MET A 85 11.29 9.57 -16.41
C MET A 85 9.83 9.90 -16.05
N LEU A 86 9.59 10.67 -14.99
CA LEU A 86 8.22 10.92 -14.50
C LEU A 86 7.35 11.69 -15.50
N LYS A 87 7.93 12.64 -16.21
CA LYS A 87 7.16 13.42 -17.20
C LYS A 87 6.74 12.56 -18.38
N PRO A 88 7.64 11.85 -19.10
CA PRO A 88 7.24 10.91 -20.15
C PRO A 88 6.22 9.87 -19.67
N ILE A 89 6.46 9.23 -18.52
CA ILE A 89 5.53 8.24 -17.95
C ILE A 89 4.17 8.87 -17.64
N SER A 90 4.15 10.12 -17.19
CA SER A 90 2.90 10.82 -16.87
C SER A 90 2.09 11.18 -18.11
N ASP A 91 2.70 11.32 -19.25
CA ASP A 91 2.08 11.69 -20.51
C ASP A 91 1.64 10.48 -21.35
N LEU A 92 1.91 9.24 -20.89
CA LEU A 92 1.47 8.03 -21.58
C LEU A 92 -0.05 7.99 -21.74
N GLU A 93 -0.52 7.66 -22.94
CA GLU A 93 -1.94 7.39 -23.22
C GLU A 93 -2.48 6.18 -22.44
N TYR A 94 -1.58 5.33 -21.97
CA TYR A 94 -1.86 4.20 -21.08
C TYR A 94 -2.84 4.54 -19.94
N TRP A 95 -2.77 5.76 -19.41
CA TRP A 95 -3.62 6.18 -18.29
C TRP A 95 -5.07 6.42 -18.66
N ASN A 96 -5.35 6.73 -19.94
CA ASN A 96 -6.69 7.07 -20.44
C ASN A 96 -7.68 5.91 -20.29
N GLN A 97 -7.20 4.66 -20.31
CA GLN A 97 -8.05 3.48 -20.11
C GLN A 97 -8.80 3.50 -18.77
N PHE A 98 -8.28 4.21 -17.76
CA PHE A 98 -8.90 4.30 -16.45
C PHE A 98 -9.98 5.40 -16.37
N ASP A 99 -10.04 6.31 -17.32
CA ASP A 99 -11.02 7.39 -17.32
C ASP A 99 -12.45 6.84 -17.46
N GLU A 100 -12.64 5.81 -18.26
CA GLU A 100 -13.94 5.15 -18.44
C GLU A 100 -14.20 4.05 -17.40
N LYS A 101 -13.16 3.36 -16.98
CA LYS A 101 -13.29 2.20 -16.08
C LYS A 101 -13.47 2.60 -14.61
N CYS A 102 -12.78 3.65 -14.15
CA CYS A 102 -12.73 3.99 -12.73
C CYS A 102 -13.81 5.00 -12.34
N MET A 103 -14.67 4.62 -11.42
CA MET A 103 -15.73 5.47 -10.89
C MET A 103 -15.29 6.39 -9.72
N SER A 104 -14.00 6.51 -9.47
CA SER A 104 -13.42 7.37 -8.42
C SER A 104 -13.99 7.19 -7.01
N CYS A 105 -14.37 5.97 -6.63
CA CYS A 105 -15.02 5.70 -5.33
C CYS A 105 -14.05 5.63 -4.14
N GLY A 106 -12.75 5.59 -4.37
CA GLY A 106 -11.72 5.50 -3.31
C GLY A 106 -11.61 4.15 -2.59
N GLY A 107 -12.46 3.17 -2.89
CA GLY A 107 -12.54 1.87 -2.21
C GLY A 107 -11.22 1.09 -2.19
N CYS A 108 -10.42 1.19 -3.24
CA CYS A 108 -9.10 0.55 -3.32
C CYS A 108 -8.07 1.14 -2.32
N ASN A 109 -8.26 2.37 -1.85
CA ASN A 109 -7.39 2.97 -0.82
C ASN A 109 -7.92 2.70 0.59
N THR A 110 -9.24 2.55 0.76
CA THR A 110 -9.87 2.25 2.06
C THR A 110 -9.35 0.94 2.66
N VAL A 111 -9.11 -0.05 1.81
CA VAL A 111 -8.63 -1.39 2.24
C VAL A 111 -7.10 -1.52 2.22
N CYS A 112 -6.40 -0.48 1.84
CA CYS A 112 -4.94 -0.52 1.72
C CYS A 112 -4.28 -0.11 3.02
N GLY A 113 -3.59 -1.03 3.68
CA GLY A 113 -2.89 -0.78 4.94
C GLY A 113 -1.74 0.23 4.86
N THR A 114 -1.25 0.52 3.64
CA THR A 114 -0.19 1.51 3.42
C THR A 114 -0.69 2.85 2.86
N CYS A 115 -2.00 3.00 2.62
CA CYS A 115 -2.56 4.28 2.20
C CYS A 115 -2.85 5.16 3.42
N SER A 116 -2.28 6.37 3.42
CA SER A 116 -2.39 7.34 4.51
C SER A 116 -3.04 8.65 4.08
N CYS A 117 -3.77 8.66 2.97
CA CYS A 117 -4.48 9.84 2.50
C CYS A 117 -5.54 10.28 3.51
N PHE A 118 -5.52 11.53 3.88
CA PHE A 118 -6.49 12.13 4.81
C PHE A 118 -6.93 13.52 4.31
N ASP A 119 -8.03 13.95 4.80
CA ASP A 119 -8.50 15.33 4.75
C ASP A 119 -8.64 15.88 6.16
N THR A 120 -8.92 17.16 6.28
CA THR A 120 -9.12 17.83 7.57
C THR A 120 -10.49 18.47 7.63
N VAL A 121 -11.16 18.28 8.76
CA VAL A 121 -12.47 18.91 9.05
C VAL A 121 -12.33 19.71 10.34
N ASP A 122 -12.76 20.96 10.28
CA ASP A 122 -12.83 21.82 11.46
C ASP A 122 -14.18 21.62 12.16
N VAL A 123 -14.13 21.30 13.44
CA VAL A 123 -15.30 21.09 14.30
C VAL A 123 -15.30 22.19 15.36
N ILE A 124 -16.28 23.09 15.27
CA ILE A 124 -16.51 24.13 16.27
C ILE A 124 -17.39 23.51 17.36
N TYR A 125 -16.93 23.55 18.60
CA TYR A 125 -17.64 22.89 19.72
C TYR A 125 -18.96 23.54 20.09
N GLN A 126 -19.05 24.87 19.92
CA GLN A 126 -20.24 25.65 20.23
C GLN A 126 -20.33 26.83 19.28
N GLU A 127 -21.53 27.15 18.82
CA GLU A 127 -21.77 28.28 17.94
C GLU A 127 -21.28 29.59 18.59
N GLY A 128 -20.52 30.40 17.84
CA GLY A 128 -19.86 31.60 18.32
C GLY A 128 -18.65 31.38 19.21
N SER A 129 -18.28 30.13 19.50
CA SER A 129 -17.08 29.79 20.26
C SER A 129 -15.81 30.03 19.45
N ARG A 130 -14.73 30.37 20.15
CA ARG A 130 -13.36 30.40 19.60
C ARG A 130 -12.61 29.08 19.83
N SER A 131 -13.29 28.09 20.38
CA SER A 131 -12.73 26.77 20.65
C SER A 131 -13.28 25.71 19.69
N GLY A 132 -12.41 24.89 19.20
CA GLY A 132 -12.74 23.81 18.28
C GLY A 132 -11.55 22.91 18.11
N GLU A 133 -11.67 21.96 17.23
CA GLU A 133 -10.59 21.05 16.85
C GLU A 133 -10.53 20.87 15.33
N ARG A 134 -9.34 20.57 14.84
CA ARG A 134 -9.13 20.11 13.46
C ARG A 134 -8.90 18.62 13.46
N ARG A 135 -9.86 17.88 12.94
CA ARG A 135 -9.80 16.42 12.83
C ARG A 135 -9.24 15.98 11.51
N ARG A 136 -8.36 14.97 11.54
CA ARG A 136 -8.06 14.19 10.35
C ARG A 136 -9.21 13.20 10.10
N VAL A 137 -9.74 13.21 8.89
CA VAL A 137 -10.72 12.24 8.42
C VAL A 137 -10.12 11.47 7.26
N TRP A 138 -10.54 10.22 7.11
CA TRP A 138 -10.06 9.41 6.00
C TRP A 138 -10.41 10.07 4.66
N SER A 139 -9.48 10.01 3.72
CA SER A 139 -9.67 10.44 2.35
C SER A 139 -8.93 9.54 1.36
N SER A 140 -9.01 9.83 0.08
CA SER A 140 -8.37 9.00 -0.96
C SER A 140 -7.92 9.85 -2.13
N CYS A 141 -6.70 9.60 -2.59
CA CYS A 141 -6.21 10.22 -3.83
C CYS A 141 -7.00 9.80 -5.09
N MET A 142 -7.88 8.81 -4.97
CA MET A 142 -8.78 8.37 -6.05
C MET A 142 -10.12 9.13 -6.07
N LEU A 143 -10.43 9.91 -5.03
CA LEU A 143 -11.64 10.74 -5.00
C LEU A 143 -11.46 11.99 -5.86
N GLU A 144 -12.51 12.41 -6.55
CA GLU A 144 -12.50 13.64 -7.35
C GLU A 144 -12.21 14.89 -6.53
N THR A 145 -12.75 14.94 -5.32
CA THR A 145 -12.62 16.09 -4.41
C THR A 145 -11.29 16.13 -3.65
N PHE A 146 -10.51 15.07 -3.69
CA PHE A 146 -9.22 15.03 -3.00
C PHE A 146 -8.26 16.09 -3.55
N THR A 147 -7.74 16.94 -2.68
CA THR A 147 -6.90 18.10 -3.03
C THR A 147 -7.62 19.18 -3.87
N GLN A 148 -8.94 19.24 -3.81
CA GLN A 148 -9.70 20.34 -4.39
C GLN A 148 -9.41 21.63 -3.63
N THR A 149 -9.15 22.71 -4.35
CA THR A 149 -8.94 24.04 -3.77
C THR A 149 -10.28 24.73 -3.50
N ALA A 150 -10.28 25.77 -2.67
CA ALA A 150 -11.50 26.55 -2.34
C ALA A 150 -12.17 27.15 -3.61
N GLY A 151 -11.40 27.45 -4.66
CA GLY A 151 -11.91 27.90 -5.96
C GLY A 151 -12.39 26.78 -6.89
N GLY A 152 -12.52 25.54 -6.40
CA GLY A 152 -12.96 24.38 -7.19
C GLY A 152 -11.90 23.79 -8.12
N GLY A 153 -10.68 24.35 -8.16
CA GLY A 153 -9.58 23.82 -8.97
C GLY A 153 -9.10 22.45 -8.45
N ARG A 154 -8.69 21.58 -9.39
CA ARG A 154 -8.16 20.24 -9.09
C ARG A 154 -6.87 20.02 -9.87
N ALA A 155 -5.85 19.50 -9.18
CA ALA A 155 -4.58 19.16 -9.81
C ALA A 155 -4.70 17.96 -10.76
N ARG A 156 -5.56 16.99 -10.43
CA ARG A 156 -5.86 15.82 -11.24
C ARG A 156 -7.33 15.85 -11.63
N LYS A 157 -7.61 15.91 -12.94
CA LYS A 157 -8.95 16.15 -13.47
C LYS A 157 -9.68 14.87 -13.86
N THR A 158 -8.96 13.75 -14.03
CA THR A 158 -9.51 12.51 -14.55
C THR A 158 -9.19 11.32 -13.65
N PRO A 159 -9.99 10.25 -13.68
CA PRO A 159 -9.70 9.00 -12.99
C PRO A 159 -8.35 8.39 -13.35
N GLY A 160 -7.95 8.48 -14.63
CA GLY A 160 -6.64 8.04 -15.10
C GLY A 160 -5.50 8.82 -14.45
N ALA A 161 -5.65 10.16 -14.34
CA ALA A 161 -4.69 10.98 -13.61
C ALA A 161 -4.60 10.61 -12.12
N ASN A 162 -5.71 10.19 -11.49
CA ASN A 162 -5.72 9.68 -10.12
C ASN A 162 -5.04 8.31 -10.02
N MET A 163 -5.29 7.40 -10.97
CA MET A 163 -4.63 6.09 -11.02
C MET A 163 -3.12 6.24 -11.22
N ARG A 164 -2.70 7.08 -12.16
CA ARG A 164 -1.29 7.44 -12.36
C ARG A 164 -0.64 7.90 -11.05
N PHE A 165 -1.26 8.85 -10.38
CA PHE A 165 -0.75 9.34 -9.10
C PHE A 165 -0.62 8.22 -8.07
N LYS A 166 -1.63 7.36 -7.94
CA LYS A 166 -1.61 6.23 -7.00
C LYS A 166 -0.47 5.26 -7.30
N VAL A 167 -0.25 4.91 -8.57
CA VAL A 167 0.80 3.99 -8.98
C VAL A 167 2.17 4.62 -8.72
N LEU A 168 2.42 5.83 -9.23
CA LEU A 168 3.71 6.50 -9.06
C LEU A 168 4.01 6.79 -7.58
N HIS A 169 3.01 7.14 -6.78
CA HIS A 169 3.19 7.34 -5.34
C HIS A 169 3.67 6.07 -4.63
N LYS A 170 3.18 4.89 -5.03
CA LYS A 170 3.56 3.62 -4.41
C LYS A 170 4.88 3.05 -4.91
N PHE A 171 5.22 3.26 -6.17
CA PHE A 171 6.37 2.62 -6.82
C PHE A 171 7.55 3.55 -7.12
N TYR A 172 7.37 4.86 -6.92
CA TYR A 172 8.46 5.83 -7.09
C TYR A 172 8.55 6.80 -5.90
N ASP A 173 7.52 7.63 -5.66
CA ASP A 173 7.60 8.72 -4.69
C ASP A 173 7.97 8.24 -3.28
N PHE A 174 7.43 7.10 -2.85
CA PHE A 174 7.73 6.56 -1.52
C PHE A 174 9.21 6.19 -1.41
N ALA A 175 9.71 5.42 -2.36
CA ALA A 175 11.11 5.01 -2.39
C ALA A 175 12.04 6.23 -2.51
N ASP A 176 11.71 7.19 -3.38
CA ASP A 176 12.50 8.41 -3.58
C ASP A 176 12.62 9.26 -2.30
N ARG A 177 11.52 9.38 -1.53
CA ARG A 177 11.47 10.24 -0.34
C ARG A 177 11.97 9.59 0.94
N PHE A 178 11.76 8.29 1.11
CA PHE A 178 11.92 7.63 2.40
C PHE A 178 12.97 6.52 2.40
N VAL A 179 13.44 6.10 1.25
CA VAL A 179 14.30 4.91 1.14
C VAL A 179 15.70 5.27 0.65
N LYS A 180 15.85 6.16 -0.30
CA LYS A 180 17.14 6.43 -0.99
C LYS A 180 18.28 6.84 -0.06
N ASP A 181 18.00 7.58 1.01
CA ASP A 181 19.03 8.06 1.93
C ASP A 181 19.33 7.11 3.10
N GLY A 182 18.55 6.03 3.23
CA GLY A 182 18.68 5.07 4.33
C GLY A 182 18.37 5.64 5.71
N SER A 183 18.00 6.91 5.83
CA SER A 183 17.83 7.62 7.11
C SER A 183 16.73 7.06 7.98
N HIS A 184 15.78 6.35 7.37
CA HIS A 184 14.60 5.81 8.06
C HIS A 184 14.69 4.30 8.36
N GLY A 185 15.84 3.66 8.08
CA GLY A 185 16.05 2.23 8.34
C GLY A 185 15.15 1.30 7.49
N ILE A 186 14.67 1.79 6.35
CA ILE A 186 13.88 1.04 5.38
C ILE A 186 14.84 0.46 4.33
N ALA A 187 14.58 -0.76 3.85
CA ALA A 187 15.38 -1.36 2.80
C ALA A 187 15.37 -0.50 1.52
N CYS A 188 16.52 -0.38 0.86
CA CYS A 188 16.70 0.54 -0.28
C CYS A 188 15.88 0.20 -1.53
N ASP A 189 15.27 -0.97 -1.58
CA ASP A 189 14.37 -1.46 -2.63
C ASP A 189 12.89 -1.51 -2.20
N ALA A 190 12.57 -1.04 -0.99
CA ALA A 190 11.22 -1.09 -0.46
C ALA A 190 10.27 -0.18 -1.24
N GLN A 191 9.08 -0.70 -1.51
CA GLN A 191 7.98 0.00 -2.14
C GLN A 191 6.83 0.22 -1.13
N MET A 192 5.95 1.18 -1.42
CA MET A 192 4.78 1.41 -0.57
C MET A 192 3.70 0.33 -0.74
N CYS A 193 3.70 -0.42 -1.84
CA CYS A 193 2.80 -1.53 -2.07
C CYS A 193 3.34 -2.80 -1.41
N ILE A 194 2.50 -3.51 -0.65
CA ILE A 194 2.85 -4.79 -0.01
C ILE A 194 2.35 -6.01 -0.79
N GLY A 195 1.78 -5.83 -1.97
CA GLY A 195 1.34 -6.95 -2.81
C GLY A 195 0.19 -7.79 -2.26
N CYS A 196 -0.63 -7.26 -1.35
CA CYS A 196 -1.70 -8.03 -0.68
C CYS A 196 -2.97 -8.23 -1.52
N GLY A 197 -3.12 -7.59 -2.68
CA GLY A 197 -4.25 -7.73 -3.60
C GLY A 197 -5.63 -7.25 -3.10
N ARG A 198 -5.75 -6.71 -1.89
CA ARG A 198 -7.04 -6.26 -1.33
C ARG A 198 -7.73 -5.19 -2.18
N CYS A 199 -6.96 -4.33 -2.85
CA CYS A 199 -7.51 -3.29 -3.71
C CYS A 199 -8.21 -3.87 -4.94
N ASP A 200 -7.71 -4.97 -5.49
CA ASP A 200 -8.31 -5.69 -6.62
C ASP A 200 -9.63 -6.35 -6.19
N MET A 201 -9.62 -7.03 -5.04
CA MET A 201 -10.82 -7.66 -4.47
C MET A 201 -11.92 -6.63 -4.15
N ARG A 202 -11.53 -5.43 -3.70
CA ARG A 202 -12.49 -4.38 -3.28
C ARG A 202 -13.08 -3.60 -4.45
N CYS A 203 -12.48 -3.62 -5.63
CA CYS A 203 -12.89 -2.77 -6.74
C CYS A 203 -14.23 -3.21 -7.33
N PRO A 204 -15.31 -2.40 -7.26
CA PRO A 204 -16.62 -2.76 -7.81
C PRO A 204 -16.60 -2.81 -9.34
N LYS A 205 -15.64 -2.15 -9.98
CA LYS A 205 -15.40 -2.17 -11.43
C LYS A 205 -14.38 -3.22 -11.85
N LYS A 206 -13.92 -4.07 -10.90
CA LYS A 206 -12.93 -5.14 -11.14
C LYS A 206 -11.64 -4.65 -11.82
N ILE A 207 -11.25 -3.41 -11.53
CA ILE A 207 -9.96 -2.89 -11.98
C ILE A 207 -8.88 -3.55 -11.14
N SER A 208 -7.97 -4.28 -11.79
CA SER A 208 -6.81 -4.86 -11.15
C SER A 208 -5.70 -3.82 -11.00
N PHE A 209 -5.29 -3.57 -9.78
CA PHE A 209 -4.12 -2.73 -9.51
C PHE A 209 -2.83 -3.44 -9.90
N PHE A 210 -2.81 -4.78 -9.78
CA PHE A 210 -1.72 -5.60 -10.29
C PHE A 210 -1.52 -5.34 -11.79
N ASP A 211 -2.59 -5.49 -12.61
CA ASP A 211 -2.50 -5.27 -14.06
C ASP A 211 -2.14 -3.81 -14.41
N ALA A 212 -2.59 -2.86 -13.60
CA ALA A 212 -2.23 -1.45 -13.79
C ALA A 212 -0.74 -1.18 -13.54
N VAL A 213 -0.09 -1.93 -12.67
CA VAL A 213 1.34 -1.78 -12.40
C VAL A 213 2.17 -2.59 -13.40
N ASP A 214 1.76 -3.81 -13.69
CA ASP A 214 2.44 -4.71 -14.64
C ASP A 214 2.41 -4.13 -16.06
N GLY A 215 1.25 -3.60 -16.48
CA GLY A 215 1.12 -2.90 -17.75
C GLY A 215 1.97 -1.64 -17.85
N LEU A 216 2.09 -0.87 -16.76
CA LEU A 216 3.03 0.26 -16.74
C LEU A 216 4.47 -0.18 -16.91
N ALA A 217 4.88 -1.30 -16.30
CA ALA A 217 6.23 -1.83 -16.48
C ALA A 217 6.50 -2.16 -17.95
N ALA A 218 5.54 -2.78 -18.63
CA ALA A 218 5.65 -3.07 -20.06
C ALA A 218 5.75 -1.79 -20.92
N GLU A 219 4.96 -0.74 -20.61
CA GLU A 219 5.07 0.55 -21.32
C GLU A 219 6.44 1.21 -21.13
N ILE A 220 7.00 1.14 -19.93
CA ILE A 220 8.35 1.66 -19.65
C ILE A 220 9.42 0.87 -20.42
N GLU A 221 9.26 -0.44 -20.55
CA GLU A 221 10.17 -1.26 -21.35
C GLU A 221 10.15 -0.88 -22.83
N LYS A 222 8.96 -0.66 -23.42
CA LYS A 222 8.83 -0.15 -24.81
C LYS A 222 9.51 1.20 -24.97
N MET A 223 9.29 2.14 -24.04
CA MET A 223 9.97 3.44 -24.10
C MET A 223 11.49 3.32 -24.10
N ASN A 224 12.05 2.35 -23.38
CA ASN A 224 13.48 2.14 -23.30
C ASN A 224 14.06 1.41 -24.52
N THR A 225 13.26 0.59 -25.21
CA THR A 225 13.68 -0.14 -26.43
C THR A 225 13.48 0.66 -27.71
N GLY A 226 12.77 1.80 -27.65
CA GLY A 226 12.47 2.64 -28.81
C GLY A 226 11.42 2.02 -29.75
N GLU A 227 10.68 1.01 -29.29
CA GLU A 227 9.50 0.50 -30.00
C GLU A 227 8.37 1.51 -29.83
N GLU A 228 7.92 2.08 -30.95
CA GLU A 228 6.78 3.03 -30.97
C GLU A 228 5.50 2.35 -30.45
N ALA A 229 4.75 3.08 -29.62
CA ALA A 229 3.48 2.67 -29.02
C ALA A 229 2.34 2.72 -30.04
#